data_c4d2442869ba4345ff961279f5e5500c
#
_entry.id   c4d2442869ba4345ff961279f5e5500c
#
_cell.length_a   1.000
_cell.length_b   1.000
_cell.length_c   1.000
_cell.angle_alpha   90.00
_cell.angle_beta   90.00
_cell.angle_gamma   90.00
#
_symmetry.space_group_name_H-M   'P 1'
#
loop_
_entity.id
_entity.type
_entity.pdbx_description
1 polymer ?
#
loop_
_entity_poly.entity_id
_entity_poly.type
_entity_poly.pdbx_seq_one_letter_code
_entity_poly.pdbx_strand_id
1 'polypeptide(L)'
;LGADDCQESRVWKEGSKGGIELAESIIRAAKEKNNFKFLYPQDLPIKEKIKTIATKIYGAKDVQYLPLAEEKIKVYTERGYDKLPICMAKTHLSLSHDQNLKGRPKDFILPIRDIRASIGAGFLYPLCGEMKTMPGLPTHPVGENIDIDEKGNIIGLS
;
A
#
# COMPACT_ATOMS: atom_id res chain seq x y z
N LEU A 1 17.60 9.24 -3.34
CA LEU A 1 16.22 9.22 -2.85
C LEU A 1 16.10 8.92 -1.34
N GLY A 2 17.20 8.64 -0.65
CA GLY A 2 17.23 8.39 0.80
C GLY A 2 16.95 6.94 1.21
N ALA A 3 17.02 5.98 0.30
CA ALA A 3 17.05 4.56 0.63
C ALA A 3 18.48 4.16 1.04
N ASP A 4 18.61 3.28 2.01
CA ASP A 4 19.93 2.79 2.49
C ASP A 4 20.52 1.76 1.53
N ASP A 5 19.67 0.96 0.88
CA ASP A 5 20.05 -0.03 -0.11
C ASP A 5 18.90 -0.35 -1.07
N CYS A 6 19.18 -1.00 -2.19
CA CYS A 6 18.20 -1.47 -3.16
C CYS A 6 18.71 -2.73 -3.84
N GLN A 7 17.98 -3.83 -3.66
CA GLN A 7 18.32 -5.14 -4.21
C GLN A 7 17.18 -5.68 -5.06
N GLU A 8 17.53 -6.36 -6.17
CA GLU A 8 16.53 -7.06 -6.98
C GLU A 8 16.14 -8.37 -6.29
N SER A 9 14.82 -8.60 -6.15
CA SER A 9 14.29 -9.87 -5.65
C SER A 9 13.83 -10.74 -6.81
N ARG A 10 14.49 -11.85 -7.04
CA ARG A 10 14.13 -12.87 -8.05
C ARG A 10 13.60 -14.17 -7.43
N VAL A 11 13.10 -14.11 -6.22
CA VAL A 11 12.58 -15.27 -5.48
C VAL A 11 11.51 -16.03 -6.26
N TRP A 12 10.69 -15.32 -7.00
CA TRP A 12 9.62 -15.88 -7.84
C TRP A 12 10.14 -16.77 -8.98
N LYS A 13 11.36 -16.51 -9.49
CA LYS A 13 11.96 -17.23 -10.61
C LYS A 13 13.05 -18.23 -10.15
N GLU A 14 13.84 -17.85 -9.15
CA GLU A 14 15.06 -18.55 -8.75
C GLU A 14 14.95 -19.18 -7.36
N GLY A 15 13.75 -19.10 -6.74
CA GLY A 15 13.55 -19.57 -5.37
C GLY A 15 14.46 -18.83 -4.38
N SER A 16 14.91 -19.51 -3.34
CA SER A 16 15.73 -18.90 -2.27
C SER A 16 17.03 -18.26 -2.76
N LYS A 17 17.62 -18.76 -3.84
CA LYS A 17 18.84 -18.18 -4.43
C LYS A 17 18.63 -16.75 -4.91
N GLY A 18 17.45 -16.46 -5.48
CA GLY A 18 17.11 -15.13 -5.98
C GLY A 18 16.84 -14.09 -4.89
N GLY A 19 16.90 -14.47 -3.60
CA GLY A 19 16.68 -13.56 -2.47
C GLY A 19 17.91 -13.36 -1.58
N ILE A 20 19.05 -13.96 -1.89
CA ILE A 20 20.23 -13.93 -1.01
C ILE A 20 20.74 -12.51 -0.81
N GLU A 21 20.94 -11.74 -1.88
CA GLU A 21 21.43 -10.36 -1.82
C GLU A 21 20.51 -9.45 -1.01
N LEU A 22 19.19 -9.62 -1.19
CA LEU A 22 18.20 -8.90 -0.41
C LEU A 22 18.24 -9.27 1.08
N ALA A 23 18.39 -10.56 1.40
CA ALA A 23 18.51 -11.03 2.77
C ALA A 23 19.77 -10.48 3.46
N GLU A 24 20.90 -10.47 2.78
CA GLU A 24 22.15 -9.89 3.29
C GLU A 24 22.04 -8.38 3.52
N SER A 25 21.37 -7.67 2.61
CA SER A 25 21.10 -6.24 2.76
C SER A 25 20.25 -5.95 4.00
N ILE A 26 19.18 -6.74 4.22
CA ILE A 26 18.35 -6.63 5.42
C ILE A 26 19.17 -6.92 6.69
N ILE A 27 20.01 -7.93 6.68
CA ILE A 27 20.88 -8.25 7.82
C ILE A 27 21.85 -7.10 8.13
N ARG A 28 22.40 -6.45 7.10
CA ARG A 28 23.25 -5.26 7.30
C ARG A 28 22.45 -4.10 7.92
N ALA A 29 21.30 -3.77 7.33
CA ALA A 29 20.45 -2.69 7.82
C ALA A 29 19.93 -2.93 9.24
N ALA A 30 19.63 -4.18 9.61
CA ALA A 30 19.16 -4.53 10.95
C ALA A 30 20.23 -4.35 12.06
N LYS A 31 21.51 -4.23 11.69
CA LYS A 31 22.59 -3.94 12.65
C LYS A 31 22.74 -2.44 12.96
N GLU A 32 22.15 -1.59 12.13
CA GLU A 32 22.18 -0.15 12.33
C GLU A 32 21.27 0.30 13.48
N LYS A 33 21.58 1.45 14.05
CA LYS A 33 20.80 2.02 15.13
C LYS A 33 19.39 2.37 14.65
N ASN A 34 18.39 1.84 15.32
CA ASN A 34 16.99 2.14 15.01
C ASN A 34 16.62 3.59 15.36
N ASN A 35 16.20 4.36 14.36
CA ASN A 35 15.67 5.71 14.48
C ASN A 35 14.19 5.79 14.10
N PHE A 36 13.46 4.68 14.19
CA PHE A 36 12.05 4.63 13.83
C PHE A 36 11.22 5.66 14.59
N LYS A 37 10.37 6.38 13.87
CA LYS A 37 9.39 7.32 14.41
C LYS A 37 8.07 7.11 13.67
N PHE A 38 6.97 7.07 14.42
CA PHE A 38 5.65 7.07 13.81
C PHE A 38 5.43 8.34 13.00
N LEU A 39 4.77 8.21 11.85
CA LEU A 39 4.44 9.33 10.98
C LEU A 39 3.47 10.32 11.66
N TYR A 40 2.61 9.79 12.52
CA TYR A 40 1.62 10.54 13.30
C TYR A 40 1.36 9.84 14.65
N PRO A 41 0.92 10.56 15.69
CA PRO A 41 0.43 9.96 16.93
C PRO A 41 -0.85 9.15 16.67
N GLN A 42 -0.98 7.98 17.32
CA GLN A 42 -2.13 7.09 17.08
C GLN A 42 -3.47 7.61 17.65
N ASP A 43 -3.43 8.55 18.55
CA ASP A 43 -4.60 9.20 19.16
C ASP A 43 -5.18 10.36 18.33
N LEU A 44 -4.57 10.69 17.17
CA LEU A 44 -5.14 11.67 16.26
C LEU A 44 -6.49 11.21 15.69
N PRO A 45 -7.42 12.15 15.40
CA PRO A 45 -8.65 11.86 14.69
C PRO A 45 -8.40 11.17 13.33
N ILE A 46 -9.33 10.35 12.87
CA ILE A 46 -9.23 9.61 11.59
C ILE A 46 -8.84 10.53 10.43
N LYS A 47 -9.50 11.69 10.30
CA LYS A 47 -9.23 12.66 9.23
C LYS A 47 -7.80 13.19 9.26
N GLU A 48 -7.26 13.49 10.43
CA GLU A 48 -5.91 14.02 10.59
C GLU A 48 -4.85 12.97 10.24
N LYS A 49 -5.08 11.71 10.58
CA LYS A 49 -4.22 10.59 10.18
C LYS A 49 -4.17 10.45 8.66
N ILE A 50 -5.35 10.41 8.02
CA ILE A 50 -5.49 10.31 6.56
C ILE A 50 -4.82 11.51 5.88
N LYS A 51 -5.08 12.73 6.35
CA LYS A 51 -4.47 13.95 5.82
C LYS A 51 -2.94 13.93 5.95
N THR A 52 -2.42 13.47 7.07
CA THR A 52 -0.98 13.35 7.30
C THR A 52 -0.32 12.39 6.28
N ILE A 53 -0.91 11.23 6.04
CA ILE A 53 -0.42 10.29 5.04
C ILE A 53 -0.52 10.90 3.63
N ALA A 54 -1.66 11.46 3.28
CA ALA A 54 -1.91 12.04 1.96
C ALA A 54 -0.93 13.15 1.61
N THR A 55 -0.67 14.06 2.56
CA THR A 55 0.19 15.22 2.30
C THR A 55 1.67 14.88 2.43
N LYS A 56 2.10 14.20 3.49
CA LYS A 56 3.53 13.94 3.74
C LYS A 56 4.09 12.82 2.85
N ILE A 57 3.31 11.77 2.60
CA ILE A 57 3.79 10.61 1.82
C ILE A 57 3.41 10.75 0.35
N TYR A 58 2.13 10.98 0.05
CA TYR A 58 1.65 10.94 -1.32
C TYR A 58 1.85 12.24 -2.10
N GLY A 59 2.02 13.38 -1.41
CA GLY A 59 2.20 14.68 -2.04
C GLY A 59 0.89 15.35 -2.44
N ALA A 60 -0.24 14.91 -1.89
CA ALA A 60 -1.52 15.57 -2.06
C ALA A 60 -1.51 16.98 -1.43
N LYS A 61 -2.25 17.91 -2.03
CA LYS A 61 -2.49 19.23 -1.44
C LYS A 61 -3.48 19.15 -0.28
N ASP A 62 -4.53 18.35 -0.45
CA ASP A 62 -5.57 18.15 0.55
C ASP A 62 -6.33 16.84 0.31
N VAL A 63 -7.30 16.54 1.18
CA VAL A 63 -8.15 15.35 1.14
C VAL A 63 -9.62 15.78 1.04
N GLN A 64 -10.37 15.15 0.15
CA GLN A 64 -11.81 15.31 0.03
C GLN A 64 -12.50 14.04 0.54
N TYR A 65 -13.43 14.19 1.46
CA TYR A 65 -14.24 13.08 1.96
C TYR A 65 -15.61 13.10 1.28
N LEU A 66 -15.99 11.99 0.63
CA LEU A 66 -17.31 11.81 0.05
C LEU A 66 -18.32 11.45 1.15
N PRO A 67 -19.64 11.63 0.93
CA PRO A 67 -20.67 11.48 1.97
C PRO A 67 -20.59 10.15 2.74
N LEU A 68 -20.36 9.04 2.04
CA LEU A 68 -20.23 7.73 2.67
C LEU A 68 -19.01 7.66 3.60
N ALA A 69 -17.87 8.24 3.20
CA ALA A 69 -16.68 8.29 4.04
C ALA A 69 -16.92 9.13 5.28
N GLU A 70 -17.61 10.27 5.17
CA GLU A 70 -17.99 11.12 6.31
C GLU A 70 -18.86 10.36 7.31
N GLU A 71 -19.89 9.66 6.83
CA GLU A 71 -20.76 8.83 7.67
C GLU A 71 -19.94 7.76 8.41
N LYS A 72 -19.05 7.04 7.70
CA LYS A 72 -18.22 5.99 8.29
C LYS A 72 -17.23 6.55 9.33
N ILE A 73 -16.63 7.71 9.09
CA ILE A 73 -15.76 8.39 10.06
C ILE A 73 -16.51 8.64 11.35
N LYS A 74 -17.73 9.18 11.27
CA LYS A 74 -18.57 9.42 12.44
C LYS A 74 -18.84 8.12 13.21
N VAL A 75 -19.34 7.09 12.53
CA VAL A 75 -19.67 5.79 13.13
C VAL A 75 -18.44 5.15 13.81
N TYR A 76 -17.29 5.20 13.14
CA TYR A 76 -16.07 4.57 13.70
C TYR A 76 -15.49 5.36 14.87
N THR A 77 -15.62 6.69 14.86
CA THR A 77 -15.25 7.53 16.00
C THR A 77 -16.14 7.23 17.21
N GLU A 78 -17.47 7.17 17.03
CA GLU A 78 -18.43 6.84 18.09
C GLU A 78 -18.18 5.44 18.70
N ARG A 79 -17.62 4.51 17.91
CA ARG A 79 -17.27 3.16 18.33
C ARG A 79 -15.87 3.05 18.96
N GLY A 80 -15.13 4.14 19.06
CA GLY A 80 -13.76 4.16 19.58
C GLY A 80 -12.70 3.58 18.65
N TYR A 81 -13.01 3.44 17.34
CA TYR A 81 -12.08 2.95 16.33
C TYR A 81 -11.17 4.04 15.75
N ASP A 82 -11.34 5.28 16.19
CA ASP A 82 -10.49 6.41 15.85
C ASP A 82 -9.03 6.23 16.27
N LYS A 83 -8.76 5.38 17.26
CA LYS A 83 -7.41 5.02 17.71
C LYS A 83 -6.68 4.03 16.79
N LEU A 84 -7.39 3.36 15.89
CA LEU A 84 -6.79 2.41 14.96
C LEU A 84 -5.92 3.12 13.92
N PRO A 85 -4.80 2.51 13.48
CA PRO A 85 -3.98 3.02 12.39
C PRO A 85 -4.72 2.97 11.06
N ILE A 86 -4.22 3.74 10.10
CA ILE A 86 -4.77 3.86 8.75
C ILE A 86 -3.91 3.09 7.75
N CYS A 87 -4.55 2.25 6.93
CA CYS A 87 -3.96 1.60 5.77
C CYS A 87 -4.67 2.12 4.50
N MET A 88 -4.00 2.99 3.72
CA MET A 88 -4.62 3.61 2.54
C MET A 88 -4.75 2.63 1.39
N ALA A 89 -5.98 2.40 0.92
CA ALA A 89 -6.27 1.57 -0.25
C ALA A 89 -6.47 2.45 -1.50
N LYS A 90 -5.54 2.36 -2.44
CA LYS A 90 -5.53 3.14 -3.69
C LYS A 90 -4.87 2.35 -4.82
N THR A 91 -4.90 2.88 -6.06
CA THR A 91 -4.20 2.27 -7.18
C THR A 91 -2.70 2.05 -6.88
N HIS A 92 -2.15 0.94 -7.35
CA HIS A 92 -0.72 0.64 -7.26
C HIS A 92 0.11 1.38 -8.32
N LEU A 93 -0.52 1.96 -9.33
CA LEU A 93 0.15 2.62 -10.46
C LEU A 93 0.57 4.08 -10.19
N SER A 94 0.06 4.68 -9.11
CA SER A 94 0.32 6.07 -8.75
C SER A 94 0.28 6.27 -7.25
N LEU A 95 0.98 7.25 -6.71
CA LEU A 95 0.78 7.73 -5.33
C LEU A 95 -0.45 8.64 -5.20
N SER A 96 -1.09 9.05 -6.31
CA SER A 96 -2.43 9.64 -6.30
C SER A 96 -3.53 8.58 -6.41
N HIS A 97 -4.78 9.03 -6.51
CA HIS A 97 -5.94 8.18 -6.82
C HIS A 97 -6.08 7.88 -8.33
N ASP A 98 -5.43 8.68 -9.19
CA ASP A 98 -5.50 8.55 -10.63
C ASP A 98 -4.37 7.68 -11.16
N GLN A 99 -4.72 6.53 -11.73
CA GLN A 99 -3.77 5.58 -12.31
C GLN A 99 -3.03 6.10 -13.54
N ASN A 100 -3.52 7.18 -14.18
CA ASN A 100 -2.87 7.78 -15.34
C ASN A 100 -1.73 8.73 -14.94
N LEU A 101 -1.78 9.28 -13.72
CA LEU A 101 -0.73 10.14 -13.16
C LEU A 101 0.35 9.27 -12.49
N LYS A 102 1.23 8.67 -13.30
CA LYS A 102 2.26 7.73 -12.82
C LYS A 102 3.20 8.33 -11.78
N GLY A 103 3.72 7.49 -10.88
CA GLY A 103 4.71 7.85 -9.89
C GLY A 103 4.13 8.70 -8.74
N ARG A 104 4.80 9.82 -8.43
CA ARG A 104 4.42 10.73 -7.33
C ARG A 104 4.01 12.11 -7.86
N PRO A 105 2.77 12.29 -8.32
CA PRO A 105 2.22 13.60 -8.65
C PRO A 105 2.15 14.50 -7.42
N LYS A 106 1.99 15.82 -7.61
CA LYS A 106 1.88 16.81 -6.54
C LYS A 106 0.60 17.62 -6.68
N ASP A 107 0.22 18.27 -5.60
CA ASP A 107 -0.85 19.30 -5.56
C ASP A 107 -2.24 18.81 -5.98
N PHE A 108 -2.49 17.50 -5.97
CA PHE A 108 -3.81 16.92 -6.22
C PHE A 108 -4.65 16.86 -4.94
N ILE A 109 -5.97 16.78 -5.09
CA ILE A 109 -6.90 16.49 -4.00
C ILE A 109 -7.13 14.98 -3.98
N LEU A 110 -6.91 14.34 -2.82
CA LEU A 110 -7.13 12.90 -2.66
C LEU A 110 -8.58 12.62 -2.26
N PRO A 111 -9.42 12.01 -3.12
CA PRO A 111 -10.80 11.67 -2.76
C PRO A 111 -10.84 10.38 -1.92
N ILE A 112 -11.48 10.43 -0.76
CA ILE A 112 -11.82 9.27 0.06
C ILE A 112 -13.28 8.93 -0.19
N ARG A 113 -13.54 7.83 -0.89
CA ARG A 113 -14.88 7.38 -1.26
C ARG A 113 -15.61 6.68 -0.13
N ASP A 114 -14.90 5.86 0.61
CA ASP A 114 -15.42 5.02 1.68
C ASP A 114 -14.30 4.74 2.69
N ILE A 115 -14.66 4.33 3.90
CA ILE A 115 -13.72 3.82 4.89
C ILE A 115 -14.28 2.52 5.44
N ARG A 116 -13.44 1.49 5.47
CA ARG A 116 -13.80 0.20 6.04
C ARG A 116 -12.91 -0.13 7.24
N ALA A 117 -13.43 -0.97 8.11
CA ALA A 117 -12.72 -1.39 9.31
C ALA A 117 -12.35 -2.87 9.23
N SER A 118 -11.08 -3.17 9.41
CA SER A 118 -10.58 -4.54 9.61
C SER A 118 -10.24 -4.72 11.08
N ILE A 119 -11.28 -4.90 11.91
CA ILE A 119 -11.14 -4.86 13.36
C ILE A 119 -10.27 -6.01 13.88
N GLY A 120 -10.44 -7.21 13.33
CA GLY A 120 -9.62 -8.37 13.72
C GLY A 120 -8.12 -8.20 13.41
N ALA A 121 -7.79 -7.38 12.39
CA ALA A 121 -6.41 -7.03 12.06
C ALA A 121 -5.96 -5.69 12.67
N GLY A 122 -6.88 -4.93 13.28
CA GLY A 122 -6.56 -3.74 14.05
C GLY A 122 -6.25 -2.49 13.22
N PHE A 123 -6.94 -2.26 12.07
CA PHE A 123 -6.76 -1.05 11.26
C PHE A 123 -8.03 -0.61 10.53
N LEU A 124 -8.05 0.66 10.12
CA LEU A 124 -9.04 1.20 9.18
C LEU A 124 -8.41 1.34 7.80
N TYR A 125 -9.19 1.11 6.73
CA TYR A 125 -8.69 1.29 5.37
C TYR A 125 -9.60 2.17 4.51
N PRO A 126 -9.18 3.43 4.30
CA PRO A 126 -9.83 4.35 3.38
C PRO A 126 -9.65 3.89 1.93
N LEU A 127 -10.74 3.93 1.16
CA LEU A 127 -10.76 3.66 -0.27
C LEU A 127 -10.61 4.96 -1.05
N CYS A 128 -9.47 5.13 -1.73
CA CYS A 128 -9.12 6.33 -2.48
C CYS A 128 -9.43 6.14 -3.97
N GLY A 129 -10.40 6.88 -4.48
CA GLY A 129 -10.84 6.74 -5.87
C GLY A 129 -11.52 5.40 -6.16
N GLU A 130 -11.38 4.91 -7.38
CA GLU A 130 -11.89 3.59 -7.78
C GLU A 130 -10.89 2.50 -7.41
N MET A 131 -11.31 1.58 -6.56
CA MET A 131 -10.55 0.40 -6.18
C MET A 131 -11.33 -0.87 -6.52
N LYS A 132 -10.70 -1.76 -7.26
CA LYS A 132 -11.20 -3.12 -7.48
C LYS A 132 -10.81 -3.98 -6.28
N THR A 133 -11.73 -4.82 -5.81
CA THR A 133 -11.49 -5.73 -4.67
C THR A 133 -10.48 -6.83 -4.98
N MET A 134 -10.31 -7.17 -6.25
CA MET A 134 -9.36 -8.17 -6.72
C MET A 134 -8.64 -7.62 -7.97
N PRO A 135 -7.68 -6.69 -7.79
CA PRO A 135 -6.92 -6.14 -8.90
C PRO A 135 -5.99 -7.20 -9.49
N GLY A 136 -5.79 -7.16 -10.81
CA GLY A 136 -4.82 -8.02 -11.48
C GLY A 136 -5.32 -9.42 -11.86
N LEU A 137 -6.63 -9.70 -11.74
CA LEU A 137 -7.21 -10.92 -12.30
C LEU A 137 -7.64 -10.67 -13.75
N PRO A 138 -6.89 -11.16 -14.75
CA PRO A 138 -7.29 -11.10 -16.15
C PRO A 138 -8.43 -12.09 -16.45
N THR A 139 -9.16 -11.85 -17.55
CA THR A 139 -10.21 -12.76 -18.03
C THR A 139 -9.64 -14.14 -18.39
N HIS A 140 -8.39 -14.16 -18.90
CA HIS A 140 -7.61 -15.38 -19.13
C HIS A 140 -6.48 -15.41 -18.09
N PRO A 141 -6.49 -16.35 -17.15
CA PRO A 141 -5.46 -16.46 -16.12
C PRO A 141 -4.08 -16.74 -16.73
N VAL A 142 -3.04 -16.09 -16.21
CA VAL A 142 -1.64 -16.35 -16.62
C VAL A 142 -1.27 -17.82 -16.38
N GLY A 143 -1.89 -18.47 -15.39
CA GLY A 143 -1.69 -19.88 -15.08
C GLY A 143 -1.97 -20.84 -16.22
N GLU A 144 -2.79 -20.46 -17.21
CA GLU A 144 -3.03 -21.27 -18.42
C GLU A 144 -1.80 -21.41 -19.31
N ASN A 145 -0.84 -20.49 -19.18
CA ASN A 145 0.40 -20.47 -19.96
C ASN A 145 1.62 -21.00 -19.18
N ILE A 146 1.44 -21.29 -17.89
CA ILE A 146 2.54 -21.79 -17.05
C ILE A 146 2.70 -23.29 -17.28
N ASP A 147 3.89 -23.70 -17.65
CA ASP A 147 4.24 -25.10 -17.88
C ASP A 147 5.69 -25.37 -17.43
N ILE A 148 6.11 -26.63 -17.52
CA ILE A 148 7.46 -27.08 -17.21
C ILE A 148 8.09 -27.64 -18.48
N ASP A 149 9.26 -27.14 -18.87
CA ASP A 149 10.01 -27.65 -20.01
C ASP A 149 10.64 -29.04 -19.72
N GLU A 150 11.18 -29.69 -20.75
CA GLU A 150 11.81 -31.00 -20.63
C GLU A 150 13.02 -31.04 -19.67
N LYS A 151 13.57 -29.88 -19.32
CA LYS A 151 14.69 -29.71 -18.38
C LYS A 151 14.23 -29.39 -16.96
N GLY A 152 12.91 -29.32 -16.73
CA GLY A 152 12.33 -28.98 -15.43
C GLY A 152 12.28 -27.49 -15.11
N ASN A 153 12.49 -26.59 -16.09
CA ASN A 153 12.36 -25.17 -15.88
C ASN A 153 10.90 -24.72 -16.05
N ILE A 154 10.46 -23.79 -15.21
CA ILE A 154 9.14 -23.19 -15.34
C ILE A 154 9.15 -22.18 -16.49
N ILE A 155 8.19 -22.32 -17.43
CA ILE A 155 7.97 -21.41 -18.56
C ILE A 155 6.61 -20.70 -18.45
N GLY A 156 6.42 -19.58 -19.14
CA GLY A 156 5.14 -18.87 -19.18
C GLY A 156 4.83 -18.01 -17.94
N LEU A 157 5.81 -17.70 -17.10
CA LEU A 157 5.61 -16.82 -15.93
C LEU A 157 5.56 -15.32 -16.27
N SER A 158 5.96 -14.91 -17.46
CA SER A 158 6.01 -13.50 -17.91
C SER A 158 5.64 -13.37 -19.38
#